data_f07c9e52fc34041ed1c5429e75cf93a5
#
_entry.id   f07c9e52fc34041ed1c5429e75cf93a5
#
_cell.length_a   1.000
_cell.length_b   1.000
_cell.length_c   1.000
_cell.angle_alpha   90.00
_cell.angle_beta   90.00
_cell.angle_gamma   90.00
#
_symmetry.space_group_name_H-M   'P 1'
#
loop_
_entity.id
_entity.type
_entity.pdbx_description
1 polymer ?
#
loop_
_entity_poly.entity_id
_entity_poly.type
_entity_poly.pdbx_seq_one_letter_code
_entity_poly.pdbx_strand_id
1 'polypeptide(L)'
;MIKFNSRVQKLLYFLMNGELSMKNKKSNTILIIQGVLFIILIIGAAYAYLGTFNINLNNNVAVNINSTSPGNLSFIASSTQLNLQVPDTSMAQYNANNNVAAAEDTGFVDITLTGAEGFLTTCSYDLVYEYNTNSDIYGKTVPVTTGATKEITIEVNGMNGNNHFATETNFNFDTSKGWSNATSSKGAKVTLVTGATLKSLGSEQSVRWKVIGRYYNLDLNQYALSGKSFTGKIYVENVNCSSEDGTTVKKGYETILANNGGAASMTTLTSTDFAKVTTASDKGMYKAPDDLGTSYYFRGAVDNNWVKYGKYTKDMYNCNNGTISATDTGNSCTKIASSGDDIYWRIIRINGDNSIRMIYSGVTAPTESTKVIKTEDTSLGNSQFNANSVKAEYVGYMFTVGQQHGTGTDSTIKTYLDNWYANYTDLNKTGTKITDQIYCNDRTSSTSDVAYSTTNYKTLTSWNSTGTQYYYGAYGRIAKDNNPMLTCAVDSDRFTVNKINSKGNGALNYPIGLITIDELEMAGNNFSESNTIEINTSYYLHTGVNYWAGSPHEFRDGVIAREFDVYGDGYLYYDYVGYGNGVRGVVSLSSESKLLGSGTYNDVYTVN
;
A
#
# COMPACT_ATOMS: atom_id res chain seq x y z
N MET A 1 -0.37 27.73 33.22
CA MET A 1 -1.00 27.94 34.54
C MET A 1 -2.36 28.61 34.32
N ILE A 2 -3.44 27.82 34.37
CA ILE A 2 -4.81 28.29 34.09
C ILE A 2 -5.31 29.06 35.30
N LYS A 3 -5.65 30.33 35.17
CA LYS A 3 -6.32 31.11 36.20
C LYS A 3 -7.77 30.64 36.31
N PHE A 4 -8.06 29.88 37.33
CA PHE A 4 -9.44 29.53 37.65
C PHE A 4 -10.27 30.79 37.94
N ASN A 5 -11.49 30.82 37.41
CA ASN A 5 -12.46 31.88 37.64
C ASN A 5 -12.70 32.05 39.15
N SER A 6 -12.77 33.30 39.63
CA SER A 6 -12.86 33.65 41.05
C SER A 6 -14.01 32.98 41.80
N ARG A 7 -15.06 32.54 41.09
CA ARG A 7 -16.18 31.79 41.67
C ARG A 7 -15.82 30.35 42.01
N VAL A 8 -14.98 29.69 41.22
CA VAL A 8 -14.54 28.30 41.49
C VAL A 8 -13.54 28.28 42.64
N GLN A 9 -12.67 29.27 42.76
CA GLN A 9 -11.77 29.41 43.89
C GLN A 9 -12.50 29.66 45.21
N LYS A 10 -13.58 30.46 45.20
CA LYS A 10 -14.42 30.66 46.36
C LYS A 10 -15.20 29.41 46.77
N LEU A 11 -15.66 28.61 45.82
CA LEU A 11 -16.37 27.36 46.09
C LEU A 11 -15.41 26.29 46.67
N LEU A 12 -14.20 26.19 46.14
CA LEU A 12 -13.13 25.30 46.65
C LEU A 12 -12.70 25.72 48.09
N TYR A 13 -12.56 27.02 48.35
CA TYR A 13 -12.23 27.55 49.66
C TYR A 13 -13.33 27.25 50.70
N PHE A 14 -14.62 27.37 50.31
CA PHE A 14 -15.77 27.03 51.15
C PHE A 14 -15.87 25.52 51.46
N LEU A 15 -15.55 24.68 50.50
CA LEU A 15 -15.54 23.21 50.67
C LEU A 15 -14.36 22.71 51.50
N MET A 16 -13.21 23.38 51.44
CA MET A 16 -12.01 22.99 52.19
C MET A 16 -12.01 23.45 53.64
N ASN A 17 -12.71 24.53 54.00
CA ASN A 17 -12.67 25.11 55.33
C ASN A 17 -13.83 24.72 56.25
N GLY A 18 -14.76 23.86 55.84
CA GLY A 18 -15.70 23.15 56.71
C GLY A 18 -16.74 24.01 57.46
N GLU A 19 -17.07 25.22 56.96
CA GLU A 19 -18.07 26.10 57.59
C GLU A 19 -19.51 25.84 57.09
N LEU A 20 -19.94 24.59 57.14
CA LEU A 20 -21.38 24.26 57.07
C LEU A 20 -21.79 23.52 58.35
N SER A 21 -22.38 24.29 59.29
CA SER A 21 -23.02 23.75 60.47
C SER A 21 -24.23 22.91 60.04
N MET A 22 -24.16 21.59 60.19
CA MET A 22 -25.22 20.69 59.79
C MET A 22 -25.71 19.79 60.92
N LYS A 23 -27.00 19.79 61.10
CA LYS A 23 -27.73 19.10 62.19
C LYS A 23 -27.96 17.60 62.02
N ASN A 24 -27.43 16.95 60.93
CA ASN A 24 -27.58 15.50 60.72
C ASN A 24 -26.30 14.88 60.12
N LYS A 25 -25.40 14.44 61.01
CA LYS A 25 -24.02 14.07 60.68
C LYS A 25 -23.82 12.88 59.71
N LYS A 26 -24.73 11.91 59.61
CA LYS A 26 -24.48 10.71 58.75
C LYS A 26 -24.95 10.82 57.30
N SER A 27 -26.12 11.45 57.09
CA SER A 27 -26.65 11.58 55.71
C SER A 27 -25.87 12.60 54.89
N ASN A 28 -25.37 13.64 55.51
CA ASN A 28 -24.71 14.75 54.86
C ASN A 28 -23.23 14.43 54.49
N THR A 29 -22.57 13.58 55.29
CA THR A 29 -21.20 13.11 54.95
C THR A 29 -21.21 12.27 53.67
N ILE A 30 -22.24 11.44 53.46
CA ILE A 30 -22.40 10.65 52.24
C ILE A 30 -22.67 11.56 51.02
N LEU A 31 -23.49 12.58 51.16
CA LEU A 31 -23.78 13.56 50.10
C LEU A 31 -22.55 14.40 49.74
N ILE A 32 -21.72 14.77 50.71
CA ILE A 32 -20.45 15.50 50.47
C ILE A 32 -19.43 14.59 49.76
N ILE A 33 -19.29 13.33 50.20
CA ILE A 33 -18.40 12.36 49.56
C ILE A 33 -18.86 12.07 48.10
N GLN A 34 -20.17 11.92 47.87
CA GLN A 34 -20.72 11.76 46.52
C GLN A 34 -20.52 13.00 45.66
N GLY A 35 -20.67 14.20 46.21
CA GLY A 35 -20.41 15.46 45.52
C GLY A 35 -18.92 15.62 45.15
N VAL A 36 -18.01 15.28 46.05
CA VAL A 36 -16.56 15.32 45.81
C VAL A 36 -16.14 14.26 44.78
N LEU A 37 -16.69 13.03 44.88
CA LEU A 37 -16.47 11.99 43.88
C LEU A 37 -17.00 12.39 42.51
N PHE A 38 -18.16 13.04 42.44
CA PHE A 38 -18.75 13.55 41.20
C PHE A 38 -17.91 14.69 40.59
N ILE A 39 -17.37 15.58 41.42
CA ILE A 39 -16.45 16.64 40.98
C ILE A 39 -15.11 16.05 40.51
N ILE A 40 -14.57 15.03 41.20
CA ILE A 40 -13.35 14.32 40.78
C ILE A 40 -13.59 13.56 39.46
N LEU A 41 -14.78 12.97 39.30
CA LEU A 41 -15.18 12.31 38.05
C LEU A 41 -15.31 13.31 36.88
N ILE A 42 -15.92 14.50 37.16
CA ILE A 42 -16.01 15.57 36.14
C ILE A 42 -14.63 16.14 35.80
N ILE A 43 -13.77 16.36 36.82
CA ILE A 43 -12.39 16.83 36.57
C ILE A 43 -11.56 15.74 35.88
N GLY A 44 -11.71 14.48 36.26
CA GLY A 44 -11.07 13.34 35.63
C GLY A 44 -11.56 13.14 34.18
N ALA A 45 -12.87 13.27 33.96
CA ALA A 45 -13.43 13.23 32.60
C ALA A 45 -13.01 14.44 31.75
N ALA A 46 -12.96 15.64 32.34
CA ALA A 46 -12.46 16.85 31.68
C ALA A 46 -10.95 16.76 31.39
N TYR A 47 -10.18 16.11 32.26
CA TYR A 47 -8.73 15.87 32.02
C TYR A 47 -8.49 14.77 30.98
N ALA A 48 -9.33 13.74 30.97
CA ALA A 48 -9.33 12.73 29.89
C ALA A 48 -9.86 13.28 28.56
N TYR A 49 -10.68 14.34 28.63
CA TYR A 49 -11.25 15.01 27.46
C TYR A 49 -10.32 16.09 26.87
N LEU A 50 -9.38 16.61 27.64
CA LEU A 50 -8.34 17.55 27.19
C LEU A 50 -7.10 16.75 26.77
N GLY A 51 -7.15 16.18 25.56
CA GLY A 51 -5.98 15.56 24.95
C GLY A 51 -4.82 16.55 24.81
N THR A 52 -3.60 16.05 24.89
CA THR A 52 -2.41 16.85 24.61
C THR A 52 -2.27 17.00 23.11
N PHE A 53 -2.28 18.26 22.63
CA PHE A 53 -2.00 18.58 21.24
C PHE A 53 -0.51 18.83 21.11
N ASN A 54 0.16 18.05 20.29
CA ASN A 54 1.55 18.28 19.90
C ASN A 54 1.60 18.70 18.43
N ILE A 55 1.74 20.02 18.23
CA ILE A 55 1.88 20.59 16.89
C ILE A 55 3.26 21.20 16.80
N ASN A 56 4.10 20.58 15.99
CA ASN A 56 5.44 21.05 15.74
C ASN A 56 5.54 21.47 14.27
N LEU A 57 5.45 22.77 14.07
CA LEU A 57 5.76 23.40 12.79
C LEU A 57 7.10 24.10 12.99
N ASN A 58 8.10 23.78 12.17
CA ASN A 58 9.41 24.44 12.21
C ASN A 58 9.36 25.95 11.90
N ASN A 59 8.15 26.54 12.00
CA ASN A 59 7.84 27.96 11.90
C ASN A 59 6.73 28.32 12.90
N ASN A 60 6.67 29.60 13.32
CA ASN A 60 5.59 30.16 14.13
C ASN A 60 4.30 30.32 13.30
N VAL A 61 3.70 29.21 12.92
CA VAL A 61 2.44 29.21 12.14
C VAL A 61 1.26 29.03 13.09
N ALA A 62 0.24 29.84 12.92
CA ALA A 62 -1.01 29.70 13.67
C ALA A 62 -1.72 28.42 13.23
N VAL A 63 -2.07 27.59 14.20
CA VAL A 63 -2.84 26.35 13.99
C VAL A 63 -4.19 26.50 14.63
N ASN A 64 -5.25 26.36 13.85
CA ASN A 64 -6.61 26.33 14.32
C ASN A 64 -7.03 24.87 14.54
N ILE A 65 -7.33 24.52 15.80
CA ILE A 65 -7.84 23.20 16.16
C ILE A 65 -9.30 23.36 16.53
N ASN A 66 -10.19 22.94 15.64
CA ASN A 66 -11.61 22.80 15.91
C ASN A 66 -11.90 21.35 16.33
N SER A 67 -11.39 20.94 17.50
CA SER A 67 -11.57 19.59 17.99
C SER A 67 -12.47 19.59 19.21
N THR A 68 -13.55 18.84 19.15
CA THR A 68 -14.38 18.41 20.30
C THR A 68 -13.91 17.04 20.82
N SER A 69 -12.81 16.49 20.31
CA SER A 69 -12.37 15.12 20.56
C SER A 69 -11.48 15.01 21.78
N PRO A 70 -11.71 14.01 22.62
CA PRO A 70 -10.76 13.59 23.63
C PRO A 70 -9.63 12.82 22.95
N GLY A 71 -8.38 13.12 23.28
CA GLY A 71 -7.24 12.34 22.83
C GLY A 71 -6.02 13.17 22.41
N ASN A 72 -4.93 12.48 22.14
CA ASN A 72 -3.67 13.08 21.70
C ASN A 72 -3.69 13.22 20.19
N LEU A 73 -3.53 14.46 19.71
CA LEU A 73 -3.32 14.76 18.30
C LEU A 73 -1.90 15.27 18.11
N SER A 74 -1.18 14.72 17.15
CA SER A 74 0.14 15.19 16.73
C SER A 74 0.13 15.50 15.25
N PHE A 75 0.42 16.77 14.88
CA PHE A 75 0.65 17.18 13.50
C PHE A 75 2.03 17.83 13.43
N ILE A 76 2.93 17.24 12.65
CA ILE A 76 4.33 17.66 12.52
C ILE A 76 4.59 17.95 11.05
N ALA A 77 5.15 19.11 10.75
CA ALA A 77 5.55 19.47 9.39
C ALA A 77 7.00 20.00 9.39
N SER A 78 7.80 19.50 8.49
CA SER A 78 9.13 20.04 8.20
C SER A 78 9.05 21.28 7.33
N SER A 79 10.18 21.94 7.10
CA SER A 79 10.36 22.98 6.08
C SER A 79 11.68 22.76 5.36
N THR A 80 11.79 23.29 4.14
CA THR A 80 13.01 23.20 3.34
C THR A 80 13.33 24.53 2.67
N GLN A 81 14.55 24.66 2.15
CA GLN A 81 14.97 25.79 1.33
C GLN A 81 15.06 25.34 -0.12
N LEU A 82 14.66 26.20 -1.03
CA LEU A 82 14.92 26.09 -2.45
C LEU A 82 15.98 27.12 -2.81
N ASN A 83 17.11 26.70 -3.39
CA ASN A 83 18.27 27.55 -3.69
C ASN A 83 18.70 27.32 -5.14
N LEU A 84 17.90 27.82 -6.07
CA LEU A 84 18.18 27.74 -7.49
C LEU A 84 19.18 28.80 -7.90
N GLN A 85 20.35 28.39 -8.41
CA GLN A 85 21.38 29.27 -8.93
C GLN A 85 21.38 29.27 -10.45
N VAL A 86 21.20 30.44 -11.08
CA VAL A 86 21.30 30.58 -12.53
C VAL A 86 22.77 30.53 -12.95
N PRO A 87 23.19 29.61 -13.85
CA PRO A 87 24.57 29.45 -14.25
C PRO A 87 25.06 30.65 -15.06
N ASP A 88 26.32 31.09 -14.84
CA ASP A 88 26.96 32.16 -15.63
C ASP A 88 27.15 31.76 -17.09
N THR A 89 27.35 30.45 -17.35
CA THR A 89 27.59 29.89 -18.70
C THR A 89 26.32 29.71 -19.52
N SER A 90 25.14 29.84 -18.92
CA SER A 90 23.85 29.65 -19.61
C SER A 90 23.60 30.63 -20.75
N MET A 91 24.36 31.71 -20.75
CA MET A 91 24.23 32.85 -21.69
C MET A 91 24.84 32.59 -23.07
N ALA A 92 25.71 31.62 -23.22
CA ALA A 92 26.43 31.39 -24.49
C ALA A 92 25.68 30.44 -25.44
N GLN A 93 24.61 29.81 -25.00
CA GLN A 93 23.89 28.82 -25.79
C GLN A 93 22.41 29.17 -25.86
N TYR A 94 22.04 29.87 -26.92
CA TYR A 94 20.66 29.88 -27.37
C TYR A 94 20.31 28.45 -27.79
N ASN A 95 19.65 27.72 -26.91
CA ASN A 95 19.23 26.36 -27.22
C ASN A 95 17.71 26.34 -27.27
N ALA A 96 17.17 26.21 -28.47
CA ALA A 96 15.73 26.12 -28.71
C ALA A 96 15.05 24.90 -28.08
N ASN A 97 15.80 24.07 -27.34
CA ASN A 97 15.26 22.91 -26.65
C ASN A 97 14.79 23.30 -25.23
N ASN A 98 13.63 23.91 -25.17
CA ASN A 98 12.97 24.39 -23.93
C ASN A 98 12.56 23.28 -22.96
N ASN A 99 12.88 22.02 -23.24
CA ASN A 99 12.44 20.87 -22.44
C ASN A 99 13.50 20.39 -21.45
N VAL A 100 14.71 20.93 -21.48
CA VAL A 100 15.79 20.55 -20.57
C VAL A 100 16.13 21.75 -19.69
N ALA A 101 16.02 21.59 -18.38
CA ALA A 101 16.42 22.62 -17.43
C ALA A 101 17.94 22.82 -17.45
N ALA A 102 18.39 24.09 -17.46
CA ALA A 102 19.80 24.43 -17.33
C ALA A 102 20.28 24.41 -15.88
N ALA A 103 19.37 24.59 -14.93
CA ALA A 103 19.61 24.41 -13.49
C ALA A 103 18.34 23.89 -12.82
N GLU A 104 18.53 23.08 -11.79
CA GLU A 104 17.45 22.52 -10.98
C GLU A 104 17.88 22.48 -9.50
N ASP A 105 16.93 22.72 -8.61
CA ASP A 105 17.07 22.47 -7.19
C ASP A 105 15.77 21.84 -6.64
N THR A 106 15.91 20.93 -5.67
CA THR A 106 14.79 20.16 -5.13
C THR A 106 14.76 20.25 -3.61
N GLY A 107 13.60 20.59 -3.08
CA GLY A 107 13.32 20.58 -1.65
C GLY A 107 12.20 19.61 -1.29
N PHE A 108 12.20 19.14 -0.04
CA PHE A 108 11.17 18.23 0.50
C PHE A 108 10.55 18.79 1.78
N VAL A 109 9.23 18.65 1.88
CA VAL A 109 8.48 18.94 3.11
C VAL A 109 7.76 17.68 3.53
N ASP A 110 8.13 17.15 4.69
CA ASP A 110 7.50 15.97 5.30
C ASP A 110 6.42 16.42 6.29
N ILE A 111 5.27 15.77 6.24
CA ILE A 111 4.14 16.03 7.13
C ILE A 111 3.69 14.70 7.72
N THR A 112 3.53 14.67 9.04
CA THR A 112 3.07 13.50 9.79
C THR A 112 1.89 13.88 10.65
N LEU A 113 0.83 13.08 10.60
CA LEU A 113 -0.36 13.19 11.43
C LEU A 113 -0.55 11.89 12.21
N THR A 114 -0.67 12.02 13.54
CA THR A 114 -1.18 10.95 14.40
C THR A 114 -2.42 11.46 15.09
N GLY A 115 -3.57 10.88 14.81
CA GLY A 115 -4.84 11.22 15.45
C GLY A 115 -5.02 10.49 16.78
N ALA A 116 -6.09 10.80 17.49
CA ALA A 116 -6.49 10.06 18.66
C ALA A 116 -7.01 8.67 18.28
N GLU A 117 -6.67 7.65 19.07
CA GLU A 117 -7.17 6.30 18.86
C GLU A 117 -8.72 6.29 18.94
N GLY A 118 -9.35 5.63 17.96
CA GLY A 118 -10.80 5.55 17.87
C GLY A 118 -11.49 6.76 17.26
N PHE A 119 -10.75 7.82 16.86
CA PHE A 119 -11.30 9.02 16.20
C PHE A 119 -10.71 9.21 14.81
N LEU A 120 -11.57 9.53 13.85
CA LEU A 120 -11.12 9.97 12.53
C LEU A 120 -10.69 11.43 12.61
N THR A 121 -9.40 11.68 12.60
CA THR A 121 -8.82 13.02 12.55
C THR A 121 -8.50 13.42 11.13
N THR A 122 -8.95 14.58 10.70
CA THR A 122 -8.63 15.17 9.41
C THR A 122 -7.97 16.52 9.62
N CYS A 123 -6.76 16.71 9.08
CA CYS A 123 -6.09 18.00 9.04
C CYS A 123 -6.00 18.51 7.60
N SER A 124 -6.41 19.76 7.37
CA SER A 124 -6.15 20.50 6.13
C SER A 124 -5.04 21.50 6.34
N TYR A 125 -4.29 21.82 5.29
CA TYR A 125 -3.16 22.73 5.33
C TYR A 125 -2.85 23.29 3.95
N ASP A 126 -2.09 24.40 3.91
CA ASP A 126 -1.53 24.97 2.69
C ASP A 126 -0.02 24.74 2.64
N LEU A 127 0.53 24.49 1.45
CA LEU A 127 1.97 24.50 1.19
C LEU A 127 2.35 25.83 0.56
N VAL A 128 3.33 26.51 1.15
CA VAL A 128 3.68 27.89 0.77
C VAL A 128 5.17 27.99 0.44
N TYR A 129 5.48 28.73 -0.62
CA TYR A 129 6.80 29.23 -0.93
C TYR A 129 6.91 30.70 -0.51
N GLU A 130 7.93 31.04 0.26
CA GLU A 130 8.22 32.41 0.69
C GLU A 130 9.61 32.83 0.21
N TYR A 131 9.68 33.91 -0.57
CA TYR A 131 10.95 34.42 -1.07
C TYR A 131 11.87 34.86 0.06
N ASN A 132 13.11 34.39 0.04
CA ASN A 132 14.12 34.87 0.95
C ASN A 132 14.41 36.36 0.71
N THR A 133 14.73 37.10 1.78
CA THR A 133 15.08 38.53 1.69
C THR A 133 16.36 38.79 0.89
N ASN A 134 17.23 37.79 0.73
CA ASN A 134 18.46 37.81 -0.06
C ASN A 134 18.33 37.18 -1.46
N SER A 135 17.14 36.77 -1.88
CA SER A 135 16.91 36.29 -3.24
C SER A 135 17.14 37.43 -4.23
N ASP A 136 17.94 37.18 -5.27
CA ASP A 136 18.15 38.15 -6.35
C ASP A 136 16.93 38.24 -7.26
N ILE A 137 16.28 37.08 -7.45
CA ILE A 137 15.11 36.89 -8.31
C ILE A 137 13.89 36.78 -7.42
N TYR A 138 12.89 37.61 -7.66
CA TYR A 138 11.58 37.52 -7.01
C TYR A 138 10.53 38.14 -7.95
N GLY A 139 9.27 37.71 -7.86
CA GLY A 139 8.23 38.20 -8.77
C GLY A 139 6.88 37.49 -8.57
N LYS A 140 5.90 37.84 -9.40
CA LYS A 140 4.60 37.18 -9.40
C LYS A 140 4.70 35.82 -10.04
N THR A 141 4.07 34.85 -9.41
CA THR A 141 3.80 33.54 -10.03
C THR A 141 2.64 33.67 -11.01
N VAL A 142 2.82 33.08 -12.18
CA VAL A 142 1.75 32.93 -13.16
C VAL A 142 1.52 31.43 -13.35
N PRO A 143 0.29 30.91 -13.23
CA PRO A 143 0.00 29.51 -13.52
C PRO A 143 0.49 29.17 -14.93
N VAL A 144 1.09 27.98 -15.09
CA VAL A 144 1.56 27.52 -16.40
C VAL A 144 0.35 27.22 -17.26
N THR A 145 0.20 27.97 -18.36
CA THR A 145 -0.74 27.65 -19.42
C THR A 145 -0.01 26.89 -20.53
N THR A 146 -0.70 25.98 -21.20
CA THR A 146 -0.13 25.22 -22.32
C THR A 146 0.44 26.18 -23.38
N GLY A 147 1.73 26.02 -23.70
CA GLY A 147 2.43 26.84 -24.70
C GLY A 147 3.09 28.12 -24.16
N ALA A 148 2.98 28.45 -22.86
CA ALA A 148 3.70 29.57 -22.28
C ALA A 148 5.22 29.32 -22.23
N THR A 149 6.02 30.34 -22.57
CA THR A 149 7.48 30.30 -22.41
C THR A 149 7.83 30.30 -20.93
N LYS A 150 8.63 29.33 -20.49
CA LYS A 150 8.97 29.10 -19.09
C LYS A 150 10.43 29.42 -18.85
N GLU A 151 10.73 30.42 -18.07
CA GLU A 151 12.12 30.75 -17.70
C GLU A 151 12.49 30.15 -16.34
N ILE A 152 11.67 30.38 -15.34
CA ILE A 152 11.76 29.71 -14.04
C ILE A 152 10.41 29.08 -13.73
N THR A 153 10.43 27.83 -13.30
CA THR A 153 9.23 27.11 -12.90
C THR A 153 9.40 26.51 -11.51
N ILE A 154 8.31 26.40 -10.77
CA ILE A 154 8.20 25.54 -9.59
C ILE A 154 7.20 24.44 -9.92
N GLU A 155 7.63 23.20 -9.81
CA GLU A 155 6.81 22.00 -9.88
C GLU A 155 6.60 21.47 -8.47
N VAL A 156 5.38 21.08 -8.15
CA VAL A 156 5.00 20.59 -6.82
C VAL A 156 4.35 19.23 -6.94
N ASN A 157 4.92 18.25 -6.27
CA ASN A 157 4.48 16.87 -6.31
C ASN A 157 4.21 16.36 -4.89
N GLY A 158 2.99 15.95 -4.62
CA GLY A 158 2.68 15.19 -3.41
C GLY A 158 3.18 13.76 -3.56
N MET A 159 3.93 13.30 -2.55
CA MET A 159 4.58 12.00 -2.56
C MET A 159 4.08 11.16 -1.39
N ASN A 160 3.75 9.90 -1.67
CA ASN A 160 3.54 8.89 -0.65
C ASN A 160 4.73 7.93 -0.72
N GLY A 161 5.64 8.02 0.25
CA GLY A 161 6.96 7.40 0.13
C GLY A 161 7.81 8.11 -0.94
N ASN A 162 8.41 7.36 -1.86
CA ASN A 162 9.21 7.91 -2.96
C ASN A 162 8.38 8.28 -4.21
N ASN A 163 7.05 8.12 -4.16
CA ASN A 163 6.21 8.24 -5.32
C ASN A 163 5.16 9.32 -5.24
N HIS A 164 4.83 9.78 -6.38
CA HIS A 164 3.96 10.87 -6.73
C HIS A 164 2.48 10.46 -6.63
N PHE A 165 1.68 11.17 -5.83
CA PHE A 165 0.25 10.87 -5.67
C PHE A 165 -0.67 12.08 -5.97
N ALA A 166 -0.14 13.30 -5.95
CA ALA A 166 -0.94 14.50 -6.16
C ALA A 166 -0.69 15.12 -7.53
N THR A 167 -1.68 15.83 -8.03
CA THR A 167 -1.57 16.59 -9.27
C THR A 167 -0.44 17.60 -9.20
N GLU A 168 0.40 17.61 -10.21
CA GLU A 168 1.46 18.60 -10.35
C GLU A 168 0.87 19.99 -10.51
N THR A 169 1.40 20.91 -9.74
CA THR A 169 1.10 22.34 -9.90
C THR A 169 2.37 23.02 -10.38
N ASN A 170 2.32 23.61 -11.57
CA ASN A 170 3.44 24.34 -12.14
C ASN A 170 3.20 25.83 -12.04
N PHE A 171 4.18 26.56 -11.52
CA PHE A 171 4.19 28.00 -11.45
C PHE A 171 5.28 28.54 -12.38
N ASN A 172 4.95 29.59 -13.14
CA ASN A 172 5.85 30.27 -14.03
C ASN A 172 6.18 31.65 -13.46
N PHE A 173 7.45 32.00 -13.41
CA PHE A 173 7.91 33.30 -13.01
C PHE A 173 8.20 34.14 -14.26
N ASP A 174 7.39 35.15 -14.51
CA ASP A 174 7.49 36.02 -15.69
C ASP A 174 8.58 37.07 -15.51
N THR A 175 9.74 36.82 -16.06
CA THR A 175 10.89 37.71 -16.03
C THR A 175 10.77 38.84 -17.03
N SER A 176 9.89 38.76 -18.04
CA SER A 176 9.65 39.83 -19.03
C SER A 176 9.06 41.08 -18.42
N LYS A 177 8.48 40.98 -17.22
CA LYS A 177 7.94 42.12 -16.45
C LYS A 177 8.95 42.77 -15.53
N GLY A 178 10.24 42.53 -15.73
CA GLY A 178 11.30 43.18 -14.97
C GLY A 178 11.28 42.82 -13.49
N TRP A 179 11.29 41.57 -13.16
CA TRP A 179 11.30 41.07 -11.78
C TRP A 179 12.49 41.60 -10.95
N SER A 180 13.53 42.14 -11.57
CA SER A 180 14.55 42.91 -10.88
C SER A 180 14.03 44.25 -10.31
N ASN A 181 12.89 44.75 -10.82
CA ASN A 181 12.15 45.91 -10.33
C ASN A 181 10.81 45.49 -9.75
N ALA A 182 10.76 44.39 -9.13
CA ALA A 182 9.59 43.61 -8.85
C ALA A 182 8.41 44.35 -8.24
N THR A 183 7.23 43.99 -8.74
CA THR A 183 5.94 44.35 -8.16
C THR A 183 5.60 43.51 -6.91
N SER A 184 6.36 42.46 -6.60
CA SER A 184 6.30 41.69 -5.35
C SER A 184 7.55 41.99 -4.51
N SER A 185 7.35 42.23 -3.22
CA SER A 185 8.43 42.48 -2.27
C SER A 185 9.15 41.19 -1.91
N LYS A 186 10.43 41.31 -1.55
CA LYS A 186 11.17 40.25 -0.85
C LYS A 186 10.40 39.85 0.41
N GLY A 187 10.33 38.54 0.70
CA GLY A 187 9.48 38.01 1.75
C GLY A 187 8.01 37.80 1.34
N ALA A 188 7.66 38.04 0.07
CA ALA A 188 6.32 37.72 -0.43
C ALA A 188 6.10 36.19 -0.46
N LYS A 189 4.86 35.80 -0.23
CA LYS A 189 4.45 34.38 -0.22
C LYS A 189 3.66 34.01 -1.47
N VAL A 190 3.82 32.77 -1.85
CA VAL A 190 3.04 32.10 -2.92
C VAL A 190 2.51 30.81 -2.38
N THR A 191 1.19 30.63 -2.37
CA THR A 191 0.59 29.35 -2.01
C THR A 191 0.76 28.38 -3.18
N LEU A 192 1.51 27.32 -2.95
CA LEU A 192 1.78 26.29 -3.95
C LEU A 192 0.65 25.24 -3.98
N VAL A 193 0.12 24.87 -2.81
CA VAL A 193 -1.00 23.95 -2.68
C VAL A 193 -1.96 24.51 -1.64
N THR A 194 -3.24 24.53 -1.95
CA THR A 194 -4.28 25.03 -1.05
C THR A 194 -5.14 23.87 -0.55
N GLY A 195 -5.35 23.78 0.77
CA GLY A 195 -6.30 22.87 1.39
C GLY A 195 -5.95 21.39 1.21
N ALA A 196 -4.68 21.04 1.11
CA ALA A 196 -4.26 19.64 1.14
C ALA A 196 -4.72 18.99 2.44
N THR A 197 -5.11 17.71 2.41
CA THR A 197 -5.64 17.00 3.57
C THR A 197 -4.83 15.76 3.90
N LEU A 198 -4.70 15.49 5.21
CA LEU A 198 -4.16 14.23 5.73
C LEU A 198 -5.12 13.72 6.80
N LYS A 199 -5.39 12.41 6.79
CA LYS A 199 -6.34 11.77 7.70
C LYS A 199 -5.66 10.68 8.51
N SER A 200 -6.07 10.51 9.77
CA SER A 200 -5.61 9.46 10.67
C SER A 200 -6.77 8.94 11.50
N LEU A 201 -6.78 7.65 11.79
CA LEU A 201 -7.73 7.00 12.70
C LEU A 201 -7.01 6.46 13.96
N GLY A 202 -5.92 7.11 14.38
CA GLY A 202 -5.10 6.73 15.53
C GLY A 202 -3.70 6.24 15.13
N SER A 203 -3.52 5.68 13.92
CA SER A 203 -2.21 5.33 13.38
C SER A 203 -1.51 6.55 12.78
N GLU A 204 -0.17 6.54 12.81
CA GLU A 204 0.62 7.57 12.14
C GLU A 204 0.43 7.52 10.62
N GLN A 205 0.13 8.66 10.03
CA GLN A 205 0.05 8.86 8.58
C GLN A 205 1.04 9.94 8.16
N SER A 206 1.71 9.74 7.03
CA SER A 206 2.72 10.68 6.54
C SER A 206 2.57 10.93 5.05
N VAL A 207 2.94 12.15 4.65
CA VAL A 207 3.03 12.58 3.26
C VAL A 207 4.27 13.42 3.06
N ARG A 208 4.89 13.31 1.91
CA ARG A 208 6.04 14.14 1.49
C ARG A 208 5.65 14.97 0.29
N TRP A 209 5.93 16.27 0.33
CA TRP A 209 5.86 17.17 -0.80
C TRP A 209 7.25 17.35 -1.38
N LYS A 210 7.42 17.02 -2.65
CA LYS A 210 8.62 17.33 -3.44
C LYS A 210 8.37 18.60 -4.23
N VAL A 211 9.23 19.60 -4.06
CA VAL A 211 9.15 20.86 -4.78
C VAL A 211 10.44 21.04 -5.58
N ILE A 212 10.29 21.24 -6.88
CA ILE A 212 11.40 21.33 -7.83
C ILE A 212 11.38 22.70 -8.49
N GLY A 213 12.43 23.48 -8.27
CA GLY A 213 12.68 24.73 -9.00
C GLY A 213 13.54 24.44 -10.22
N ARG A 214 13.15 24.94 -11.39
CA ARG A 214 13.93 24.80 -12.63
C ARG A 214 14.12 26.12 -13.32
N TYR A 215 15.32 26.35 -13.86
CA TYR A 215 15.64 27.42 -14.78
C TYR A 215 15.89 26.85 -16.18
N TYR A 216 15.25 27.43 -17.18
CA TYR A 216 15.36 27.01 -18.56
C TYR A 216 16.09 28.05 -19.40
N ASN A 217 17.04 27.58 -20.25
CA ASN A 217 17.59 28.41 -21.33
C ASN A 217 16.55 28.52 -22.45
N LEU A 218 16.21 29.77 -22.76
CA LEU A 218 15.27 30.12 -23.82
C LEU A 218 16.02 30.73 -24.99
N ASP A 219 15.41 30.72 -26.18
CA ASP A 219 15.94 31.42 -27.37
C ASP A 219 15.70 32.91 -27.29
N LEU A 220 16.21 33.50 -26.19
CA LEU A 220 16.16 34.95 -25.94
C LEU A 220 17.33 35.39 -25.03
N ASN A 221 17.57 36.70 -24.97
CA ASN A 221 18.63 37.27 -24.14
C ASN A 221 18.24 37.20 -22.64
N GLN A 222 18.87 36.29 -21.90
CA GLN A 222 18.69 36.10 -20.46
C GLN A 222 19.88 36.59 -19.63
N TYR A 223 20.76 37.45 -20.22
CA TYR A 223 22.00 37.90 -19.57
C TYR A 223 21.76 38.56 -18.20
N ALA A 224 20.64 39.25 -18.02
CA ALA A 224 20.27 39.85 -16.73
C ALA A 224 20.12 38.86 -15.58
N LEU A 225 19.96 37.54 -15.86
CA LEU A 225 19.81 36.47 -14.89
C LEU A 225 21.11 35.75 -14.54
N SER A 226 22.17 35.94 -15.34
CA SER A 226 23.46 35.30 -15.16
C SER A 226 23.98 35.48 -13.72
N GLY A 227 24.32 34.39 -13.06
CA GLY A 227 24.82 34.38 -11.69
C GLY A 227 23.81 34.79 -10.61
N LYS A 228 22.53 34.98 -10.96
CA LYS A 228 21.50 35.36 -9.99
C LYS A 228 20.92 34.17 -9.28
N SER A 229 20.51 34.36 -8.02
CA SER A 229 19.87 33.36 -7.19
C SER A 229 18.35 33.54 -7.11
N PHE A 230 17.63 32.44 -7.19
CA PHE A 230 16.21 32.33 -6.88
C PHE A 230 16.08 31.46 -5.65
N THR A 231 15.84 32.09 -4.49
CA THR A 231 15.87 31.40 -3.20
C THR A 231 14.62 31.67 -2.38
N GLY A 232 14.14 30.64 -1.71
CA GLY A 232 12.98 30.77 -0.84
C GLY A 232 12.83 29.60 0.10
N LYS A 233 11.96 29.78 1.09
CA LYS A 233 11.59 28.78 2.07
C LYS A 233 10.27 28.16 1.69
N ILE A 234 10.18 26.83 1.81
CA ILE A 234 8.94 26.07 1.60
C ILE A 234 8.53 25.48 2.95
N TYR A 235 7.28 25.68 3.30
CA TYR A 235 6.73 25.25 4.59
C TYR A 235 5.20 25.18 4.54
N VAL A 236 4.60 24.65 5.61
CA VAL A 236 3.15 24.51 5.79
C VAL A 236 2.59 25.67 6.58
N GLU A 237 1.42 26.19 6.17
CA GLU A 237 0.63 27.12 6.96
C GLU A 237 -0.88 26.81 6.87
N ASN A 238 -1.72 27.58 7.57
CA ASN A 238 -3.18 27.43 7.59
C ASN A 238 -3.65 26.03 8.02
N VAL A 239 -2.95 25.42 8.98
CA VAL A 239 -3.32 24.07 9.48
C VAL A 239 -4.63 24.15 10.26
N ASN A 240 -5.60 23.34 9.82
CA ASN A 240 -6.91 23.20 10.47
C ASN A 240 -7.23 21.74 10.64
N CYS A 241 -7.36 21.27 11.89
CA CYS A 241 -7.65 19.90 12.23
C CYS A 241 -9.03 19.77 12.88
N SER A 242 -9.76 18.74 12.49
CA SER A 242 -11.01 18.30 13.11
C SER A 242 -10.94 16.81 13.38
N SER A 243 -11.67 16.36 14.40
CA SER A 243 -11.81 14.94 14.71
C SER A 243 -13.27 14.61 14.93
N GLU A 244 -13.66 13.43 14.47
CA GLU A 244 -15.01 12.88 14.66
C GLU A 244 -14.91 11.46 15.20
N ASP A 245 -16.01 10.94 15.76
CA ASP A 245 -16.06 9.58 16.31
C ASP A 245 -15.73 8.55 15.20
N GLY A 246 -14.62 7.87 15.34
CA GLY A 246 -14.15 6.86 14.40
C GLY A 246 -14.95 5.55 14.45
N THR A 247 -15.89 5.38 15.38
CA THR A 247 -16.78 4.20 15.43
C THR A 247 -17.70 4.16 14.22
N THR A 248 -18.00 5.31 13.61
CA THR A 248 -18.78 5.43 12.38
C THR A 248 -17.99 5.05 11.12
N VAL A 249 -16.67 4.94 11.21
CA VAL A 249 -15.83 4.52 10.07
C VAL A 249 -16.08 3.05 9.79
N LYS A 250 -16.53 2.76 8.57
CA LYS A 250 -16.83 1.41 8.11
C LYS A 250 -15.60 0.50 8.20
N LYS A 251 -15.85 -0.80 8.40
CA LYS A 251 -14.82 -1.82 8.23
C LYS A 251 -14.26 -1.79 6.80
N GLY A 252 -13.01 -2.20 6.64
CA GLY A 252 -12.31 -2.09 5.36
C GLY A 252 -13.04 -2.81 4.22
N TYR A 253 -13.55 -4.02 4.47
CA TYR A 253 -14.31 -4.76 3.46
C TYR A 253 -15.60 -4.03 3.06
N GLU A 254 -16.30 -3.37 4.00
CA GLU A 254 -17.50 -2.59 3.70
C GLU A 254 -17.17 -1.36 2.87
N THR A 255 -16.03 -0.73 3.13
CA THR A 255 -15.52 0.41 2.35
C THR A 255 -15.20 -0.03 0.92
N ILE A 256 -14.50 -1.14 0.72
CA ILE A 256 -14.18 -1.68 -0.60
C ILE A 256 -15.47 -2.01 -1.37
N LEU A 257 -16.40 -2.72 -0.74
CA LEU A 257 -17.68 -3.07 -1.37
C LEU A 257 -18.47 -1.82 -1.77
N ALA A 258 -18.55 -0.81 -0.89
CA ALA A 258 -19.27 0.43 -1.17
C ALA A 258 -18.65 1.19 -2.36
N ASN A 259 -17.31 1.26 -2.44
CA ASN A 259 -16.59 1.91 -3.54
C ASN A 259 -16.75 1.16 -4.88
N ASN A 260 -17.27 -0.08 -4.85
CA ASN A 260 -17.48 -0.91 -6.04
C ASN A 260 -18.96 -1.27 -6.28
N GLY A 261 -19.89 -0.43 -5.83
CA GLY A 261 -21.33 -0.56 -6.11
C GLY A 261 -22.10 -1.42 -5.10
N GLY A 262 -21.45 -1.92 -4.06
CA GLY A 262 -22.06 -2.70 -2.98
C GLY A 262 -22.22 -4.20 -3.30
N ALA A 263 -22.23 -5.04 -2.26
CA ALA A 263 -22.29 -6.50 -2.38
C ALA A 263 -23.50 -7.02 -3.16
N ALA A 264 -24.63 -6.31 -3.12
CA ALA A 264 -25.85 -6.70 -3.81
C ALA A 264 -25.74 -6.61 -5.35
N SER A 265 -24.87 -5.74 -5.87
CA SER A 265 -24.63 -5.58 -7.30
C SER A 265 -23.70 -6.65 -7.89
N MET A 266 -22.94 -7.39 -7.05
CA MET A 266 -21.96 -8.36 -7.50
C MET A 266 -22.66 -9.62 -8.06
N THR A 267 -22.24 -10.05 -9.24
CA THR A 267 -22.71 -11.26 -9.91
C THR A 267 -21.70 -12.39 -9.80
N THR A 268 -22.15 -13.62 -10.02
CA THR A 268 -21.29 -14.80 -10.17
C THR A 268 -21.03 -15.00 -11.65
N LEU A 269 -19.78 -15.23 -12.01
CA LEU A 269 -19.38 -15.59 -13.37
C LEU A 269 -19.51 -17.10 -13.62
N THR A 270 -19.56 -17.44 -14.91
CA THR A 270 -19.70 -18.82 -15.40
C THR A 270 -18.44 -19.27 -16.13
N SER A 271 -18.34 -20.55 -16.45
CA SER A 271 -17.25 -21.11 -17.25
C SER A 271 -17.09 -20.41 -18.62
N THR A 272 -18.19 -19.92 -19.20
CA THR A 272 -18.13 -19.16 -20.47
C THR A 272 -17.41 -17.80 -20.30
N ASP A 273 -17.55 -17.19 -19.12
CA ASP A 273 -16.88 -15.92 -18.81
C ASP A 273 -15.39 -16.14 -18.52
N PHE A 274 -15.05 -17.26 -17.86
CA PHE A 274 -13.67 -17.62 -17.57
C PHE A 274 -12.90 -18.18 -18.77
N ALA A 275 -13.61 -18.71 -19.78
CA ALA A 275 -13.00 -19.17 -21.02
C ALA A 275 -12.33 -18.05 -21.85
N LYS A 276 -12.39 -16.80 -21.39
CA LYS A 276 -11.84 -15.63 -22.08
C LYS A 276 -11.02 -14.76 -21.15
N VAL A 277 -9.91 -14.23 -21.68
CA VAL A 277 -9.16 -13.16 -21.01
C VAL A 277 -9.96 -11.86 -21.01
N THR A 278 -9.74 -11.04 -19.98
CA THR A 278 -10.33 -9.69 -19.92
C THR A 278 -9.55 -8.72 -20.81
N THR A 279 -10.23 -7.68 -21.26
CA THR A 279 -9.67 -6.58 -22.05
C THR A 279 -9.41 -5.35 -21.16
N ALA A 280 -8.79 -4.31 -21.72
CA ALA A 280 -8.55 -3.05 -21.01
C ALA A 280 -9.86 -2.30 -20.62
N SER A 281 -11.00 -2.65 -21.21
CA SER A 281 -12.31 -2.10 -20.86
C SER A 281 -13.03 -2.88 -19.76
N ASP A 282 -12.62 -4.12 -19.50
CA ASP A 282 -13.26 -4.98 -18.52
C ASP A 282 -12.68 -4.72 -17.14
N LYS A 283 -13.49 -4.27 -16.20
CA LYS A 283 -13.11 -4.11 -14.79
C LYS A 283 -14.33 -4.19 -13.89
N GLY A 284 -14.15 -4.79 -12.71
CA GLY A 284 -15.20 -4.87 -11.71
C GLY A 284 -14.90 -5.81 -10.57
N MET A 285 -15.90 -5.94 -9.70
CA MET A 285 -15.93 -6.95 -8.64
C MET A 285 -17.04 -7.96 -8.89
N TYR A 286 -16.75 -9.21 -8.57
CA TYR A 286 -17.64 -10.36 -8.73
C TYR A 286 -17.63 -11.18 -7.45
N LYS A 287 -18.55 -12.15 -7.32
CA LYS A 287 -18.60 -13.02 -6.14
C LYS A 287 -18.50 -14.49 -6.51
N ALA A 288 -17.91 -15.27 -5.60
CA ALA A 288 -17.85 -16.70 -5.64
C ALA A 288 -17.81 -17.27 -4.21
N PRO A 289 -18.23 -18.50 -3.96
CA PRO A 289 -18.02 -19.13 -2.66
C PRO A 289 -16.54 -19.47 -2.45
N ASP A 290 -16.07 -19.31 -1.20
CA ASP A 290 -14.81 -19.86 -0.74
C ASP A 290 -15.01 -20.79 0.47
N ASP A 291 -13.93 -21.28 1.08
CA ASP A 291 -14.00 -22.18 2.23
C ASP A 291 -14.69 -21.57 3.47
N LEU A 292 -14.77 -20.25 3.57
CA LEU A 292 -15.26 -19.52 4.75
C LEU A 292 -16.58 -18.79 4.52
N GLY A 293 -17.06 -18.72 3.26
CA GLY A 293 -18.32 -18.05 2.93
C GLY A 293 -18.38 -17.48 1.52
N THR A 294 -19.03 -16.33 1.35
CA THR A 294 -19.06 -15.61 0.07
C THR A 294 -17.86 -14.68 -0.03
N SER A 295 -17.02 -14.90 -1.02
CA SER A 295 -15.88 -14.06 -1.37
C SER A 295 -16.24 -13.10 -2.50
N TYR A 296 -15.62 -11.91 -2.50
CA TYR A 296 -15.77 -10.89 -3.55
C TYR A 296 -14.40 -10.57 -4.14
N TYR A 297 -14.21 -10.78 -5.43
CA TYR A 297 -12.90 -10.68 -6.08
C TYR A 297 -12.89 -9.63 -7.20
N PHE A 298 -11.72 -9.03 -7.40
CA PHE A 298 -11.48 -8.07 -8.48
C PHE A 298 -11.12 -8.79 -9.78
N ARG A 299 -11.59 -8.25 -10.93
CA ARG A 299 -11.33 -8.79 -12.27
C ARG A 299 -11.07 -7.68 -13.28
N GLY A 300 -10.08 -7.89 -14.17
CA GLY A 300 -9.78 -7.05 -15.32
C GLY A 300 -8.85 -5.87 -15.01
N ALA A 301 -9.04 -4.76 -15.72
CA ALA A 301 -8.20 -3.57 -15.66
C ALA A 301 -8.55 -2.67 -14.46
N VAL A 302 -8.47 -3.23 -13.26
CA VAL A 302 -8.84 -2.56 -12.01
C VAL A 302 -7.79 -1.52 -11.63
N ASP A 303 -8.22 -0.34 -11.17
CA ASP A 303 -7.38 0.80 -10.79
C ASP A 303 -7.67 1.35 -9.38
N ASN A 304 -8.58 0.71 -8.62
CA ASN A 304 -9.03 1.14 -7.30
C ASN A 304 -8.90 0.06 -6.21
N ASN A 305 -7.88 -0.78 -6.29
CA ASN A 305 -7.61 -1.85 -5.33
C ASN A 305 -6.19 -1.78 -4.72
N TRP A 306 -5.61 -0.58 -4.68
CA TRP A 306 -4.30 -0.33 -4.08
C TRP A 306 -4.40 -0.16 -2.57
N VAL A 307 -3.46 -0.78 -1.83
CA VAL A 307 -3.33 -0.66 -0.37
C VAL A 307 -1.89 -0.34 -0.03
N LYS A 308 -1.70 0.55 0.96
CA LYS A 308 -0.42 0.77 1.62
C LYS A 308 -0.51 0.22 3.04
N TYR A 309 0.30 -0.79 3.36
CA TYR A 309 0.37 -1.37 4.70
C TYR A 309 1.69 -2.09 4.94
N GLY A 310 2.30 -1.82 6.10
CA GLY A 310 3.59 -2.37 6.50
C GLY A 310 4.78 -1.63 5.92
N LYS A 311 5.93 -1.85 6.54
CA LYS A 311 7.22 -1.23 6.16
C LYS A 311 8.34 -2.24 6.23
N TYR A 312 9.36 -2.00 5.43
CA TYR A 312 10.64 -2.70 5.58
C TYR A 312 11.38 -2.21 6.83
N THR A 313 11.89 -3.13 7.60
CA THR A 313 12.67 -2.85 8.84
C THR A 313 14.17 -2.84 8.62
N LYS A 314 14.63 -3.34 7.47
CA LYS A 314 16.03 -3.41 7.01
C LYS A 314 16.10 -3.30 5.50
N ASP A 315 17.27 -2.96 4.98
CA ASP A 315 17.58 -3.15 3.57
C ASP A 315 17.40 -4.62 3.18
N MET A 316 16.91 -4.85 1.99
CA MET A 316 16.73 -6.19 1.43
C MET A 316 17.33 -6.30 0.03
N TYR A 317 18.12 -7.33 -0.18
CA TYR A 317 18.73 -7.70 -1.45
C TYR A 317 18.30 -9.13 -1.82
N ASN A 318 18.00 -9.36 -3.10
CA ASN A 318 17.86 -10.71 -3.65
C ASN A 318 19.13 -11.06 -4.43
N CYS A 319 19.74 -12.20 -4.10
CA CYS A 319 20.99 -12.65 -4.68
C CYS A 319 20.77 -13.73 -5.75
N ASN A 320 21.69 -13.85 -6.72
CA ASN A 320 21.57 -14.78 -7.85
C ASN A 320 21.44 -16.25 -7.44
N ASN A 321 21.77 -16.61 -6.20
CA ASN A 321 21.52 -17.94 -5.65
C ASN A 321 20.09 -18.15 -5.11
N GLY A 322 19.18 -17.19 -5.34
CA GLY A 322 17.80 -17.25 -4.89
C GLY A 322 17.59 -17.00 -3.39
N THR A 323 18.58 -16.43 -2.68
CA THR A 323 18.46 -16.06 -1.26
C THR A 323 18.27 -14.56 -1.08
N ILE A 324 17.75 -14.17 0.11
CA ILE A 324 17.68 -12.77 0.52
C ILE A 324 18.73 -12.46 1.58
N SER A 325 19.28 -11.23 1.51
CA SER A 325 20.30 -10.72 2.42
C SER A 325 19.97 -9.27 2.83
N ALA A 326 20.43 -8.85 4.00
CA ALA A 326 20.34 -7.46 4.47
C ALA A 326 21.47 -6.57 3.92
N THR A 327 22.49 -7.16 3.29
CA THR A 327 23.63 -6.45 2.70
C THR A 327 23.96 -7.07 1.35
N ASP A 328 24.55 -6.27 0.45
CA ASP A 328 25.17 -6.83 -0.75
C ASP A 328 26.40 -7.65 -0.34
N THR A 329 26.30 -8.97 -0.52
CA THR A 329 27.35 -9.92 -0.16
C THR A 329 28.43 -10.08 -1.23
N GLY A 330 28.42 -9.26 -2.29
CA GLY A 330 29.29 -9.40 -3.45
C GLY A 330 28.91 -10.56 -4.40
N ASN A 331 27.76 -11.21 -4.18
CA ASN A 331 27.25 -12.33 -4.99
C ASN A 331 26.25 -11.86 -6.07
N SER A 332 26.49 -10.70 -6.66
CA SER A 332 25.57 -10.11 -7.65
C SER A 332 24.12 -10.02 -7.12
N CYS A 333 23.96 -9.37 -5.96
CA CYS A 333 22.66 -9.17 -5.34
C CYS A 333 22.02 -7.88 -5.88
N THR A 334 20.73 -7.94 -6.18
CA THR A 334 19.92 -6.77 -6.55
C THR A 334 19.18 -6.24 -5.33
N LYS A 335 19.25 -4.94 -5.07
CA LYS A 335 18.50 -4.30 -3.98
C LYS A 335 17.02 -4.29 -4.32
N ILE A 336 16.19 -4.81 -3.41
CA ILE A 336 14.74 -4.88 -3.52
C ILE A 336 14.08 -3.73 -2.76
N ALA A 337 14.57 -3.42 -1.54
CA ALA A 337 13.99 -2.40 -0.68
C ALA A 337 15.02 -1.81 0.27
N SER A 338 14.73 -0.61 0.76
CA SER A 338 15.48 0.05 1.83
C SER A 338 14.71 -0.03 3.15
N SER A 339 15.44 0.03 4.26
CA SER A 339 14.84 0.19 5.59
C SER A 339 13.96 1.44 5.64
N GLY A 340 12.72 1.29 6.09
CA GLY A 340 11.72 2.36 6.17
C GLY A 340 10.81 2.48 4.94
N ASP A 341 11.11 1.78 3.84
CA ASP A 341 10.23 1.78 2.67
C ASP A 341 8.84 1.24 3.02
N ASP A 342 7.79 1.92 2.56
CA ASP A 342 6.41 1.46 2.65
C ASP A 342 6.20 0.25 1.74
N ILE A 343 5.26 -0.63 2.11
CA ILE A 343 4.87 -1.78 1.28
C ILE A 343 3.52 -1.49 0.64
N TYR A 344 3.46 -1.67 -0.70
CA TYR A 344 2.25 -1.53 -1.49
C TYR A 344 1.73 -2.89 -1.94
N TRP A 345 0.40 -3.00 -1.95
CA TRP A 345 -0.33 -4.23 -2.24
C TRP A 345 -1.43 -3.99 -3.25
N ARG A 346 -1.84 -5.06 -3.95
CA ARG A 346 -3.09 -5.10 -4.71
C ARG A 346 -4.07 -6.03 -4.00
N ILE A 347 -5.29 -5.56 -3.75
CA ILE A 347 -6.35 -6.43 -3.22
C ILE A 347 -6.72 -7.43 -4.32
N ILE A 348 -6.68 -8.73 -3.98
CA ILE A 348 -7.17 -9.81 -4.83
C ILE A 348 -8.68 -9.97 -4.60
N ARG A 349 -9.07 -10.12 -3.34
CA ARG A 349 -10.47 -10.36 -2.94
C ARG A 349 -10.73 -10.05 -1.46
N ILE A 350 -11.98 -9.91 -1.14
CA ILE A 350 -12.50 -10.03 0.22
C ILE A 350 -12.85 -11.50 0.41
N ASN A 351 -12.27 -12.15 1.42
CA ASN A 351 -12.52 -13.55 1.76
C ASN A 351 -13.93 -13.73 2.35
N GLY A 352 -14.41 -14.96 2.41
CA GLY A 352 -15.74 -15.28 2.95
C GLY A 352 -15.93 -14.95 4.44
N ASP A 353 -14.86 -14.74 5.20
CA ASP A 353 -14.86 -14.25 6.57
C ASP A 353 -14.71 -12.71 6.68
N ASN A 354 -14.78 -12.00 5.56
CA ASN A 354 -14.59 -10.56 5.40
C ASN A 354 -13.15 -10.04 5.62
N SER A 355 -12.15 -10.90 5.80
CA SER A 355 -10.75 -10.49 5.73
C SER A 355 -10.37 -10.11 4.30
N ILE A 356 -9.34 -9.25 4.14
CA ILE A 356 -8.99 -8.67 2.84
C ILE A 356 -7.69 -9.29 2.35
N ARG A 357 -7.77 -10.12 1.31
CA ARG A 357 -6.63 -10.81 0.70
C ARG A 357 -5.93 -9.91 -0.31
N MET A 358 -4.62 -9.77 -0.15
CA MET A 358 -3.82 -8.88 -0.98
C MET A 358 -2.46 -9.49 -1.33
N ILE A 359 -1.93 -9.10 -2.51
CA ILE A 359 -0.65 -9.57 -3.06
C ILE A 359 0.36 -8.43 -3.09
N TYR A 360 1.62 -8.73 -2.76
CA TYR A 360 2.73 -7.79 -2.81
C TYR A 360 2.84 -7.11 -4.18
N SER A 361 3.03 -5.80 -4.19
CA SER A 361 3.14 -4.99 -5.40
C SER A 361 4.22 -3.89 -5.31
N GLY A 362 5.21 -4.10 -4.45
CA GLY A 362 6.42 -3.29 -4.41
C GLY A 362 6.52 -2.29 -3.27
N VAL A 363 7.54 -1.44 -3.36
CA VAL A 363 7.84 -0.38 -2.39
C VAL A 363 7.56 1.01 -2.94
N THR A 364 7.27 1.12 -4.23
CA THR A 364 6.93 2.40 -4.87
C THR A 364 5.42 2.53 -5.03
N ALA A 365 4.87 3.72 -4.72
CA ALA A 365 3.44 3.98 -4.89
C ALA A 365 3.03 3.90 -6.37
N PRO A 366 1.79 3.52 -6.68
CA PRO A 366 1.27 3.62 -8.03
C PRO A 366 1.22 5.09 -8.51
N THR A 367 1.32 5.27 -9.81
CA THR A 367 1.19 6.56 -10.50
C THR A 367 0.03 6.50 -11.49
N GLU A 368 -0.31 7.62 -12.13
CA GLU A 368 -1.32 7.63 -13.21
C GLU A 368 -0.99 6.62 -14.32
N SER A 369 0.30 6.48 -14.69
CA SER A 369 0.73 5.54 -15.72
C SER A 369 0.75 4.08 -15.26
N THR A 370 0.86 3.84 -13.96
CA THR A 370 0.97 2.49 -13.38
C THR A 370 -0.25 2.08 -12.54
N LYS A 371 -1.33 2.85 -12.58
CA LYS A 371 -2.54 2.62 -11.76
C LYS A 371 -3.21 1.26 -11.98
N VAL A 372 -3.14 0.72 -13.19
CA VAL A 372 -3.64 -0.62 -13.54
C VAL A 372 -2.50 -1.62 -13.57
N ILE A 373 -1.52 -1.38 -14.43
CA ILE A 373 -0.37 -2.26 -14.65
C ILE A 373 0.87 -1.60 -14.04
N LYS A 374 1.54 -2.32 -13.15
CA LYS A 374 2.81 -1.91 -12.57
C LYS A 374 3.84 -2.99 -12.85
N THR A 375 4.92 -2.62 -13.52
CA THR A 375 5.96 -3.57 -13.97
C THR A 375 7.25 -3.49 -13.15
N GLU A 376 7.45 -2.38 -12.43
CA GLU A 376 8.64 -2.18 -11.61
C GLU A 376 8.40 -2.65 -10.18
N ASP A 377 9.44 -3.17 -9.53
CA ASP A 377 9.53 -3.56 -8.11
C ASP A 377 8.40 -4.48 -7.59
N THR A 378 7.63 -5.13 -8.45
CA THR A 378 6.46 -5.94 -8.08
C THR A 378 6.79 -7.32 -7.51
N SER A 379 8.07 -7.70 -7.51
CA SER A 379 8.58 -8.97 -6.97
C SER A 379 9.51 -8.75 -5.78
N LEU A 380 9.49 -9.66 -4.85
CA LEU A 380 10.45 -9.78 -3.74
C LEU A 380 11.84 -10.25 -4.21
N GLY A 381 12.01 -10.49 -5.50
CA GLY A 381 13.15 -11.14 -6.14
C GLY A 381 12.81 -12.54 -6.63
N ASN A 382 13.79 -13.32 -7.06
CA ASN A 382 13.62 -14.64 -7.63
C ASN A 382 13.98 -15.74 -6.63
N SER A 383 13.20 -16.82 -6.64
CA SER A 383 13.46 -18.06 -5.89
C SER A 383 13.00 -19.28 -6.67
N GLN A 384 13.64 -20.42 -6.43
CA GLN A 384 13.06 -21.70 -6.80
C GLN A 384 11.80 -21.95 -5.98
N PHE A 385 10.78 -22.62 -6.58
CA PHE A 385 9.67 -23.11 -5.79
C PHE A 385 10.15 -24.22 -4.83
N ASN A 386 10.93 -25.17 -5.38
CA ASN A 386 11.64 -26.16 -4.57
C ASN A 386 12.96 -26.57 -5.24
N ALA A 387 13.94 -27.00 -4.46
CA ALA A 387 15.30 -27.29 -4.93
C ALA A 387 15.39 -28.53 -5.85
N ASN A 388 14.38 -29.39 -5.88
CA ASN A 388 14.39 -30.66 -6.62
C ASN A 388 13.09 -30.86 -7.39
N SER A 389 13.20 -31.08 -8.70
CA SER A 389 12.06 -31.20 -9.63
C SER A 389 11.73 -32.64 -10.06
N VAL A 390 12.34 -33.67 -9.44
CA VAL A 390 12.20 -35.07 -9.92
C VAL A 390 11.20 -35.91 -9.13
N LYS A 391 10.53 -35.34 -8.13
CA LYS A 391 9.57 -36.05 -7.28
C LYS A 391 8.24 -35.31 -7.15
N ALA A 392 7.15 -36.08 -7.09
CA ALA A 392 5.80 -35.55 -7.04
C ALA A 392 5.53 -34.63 -5.83
N GLU A 393 6.12 -34.93 -4.68
CA GLU A 393 5.93 -34.17 -3.45
C GLU A 393 6.52 -32.74 -3.51
N TYR A 394 7.42 -32.47 -4.44
CA TYR A 394 8.13 -31.16 -4.50
C TYR A 394 7.32 -30.01 -5.10
N VAL A 395 6.10 -30.26 -5.55
CA VAL A 395 5.10 -29.21 -5.83
C VAL A 395 4.42 -28.69 -4.55
N GLY A 396 4.68 -29.32 -3.40
CA GLY A 396 4.09 -28.89 -2.13
C GLY A 396 4.69 -27.60 -1.61
N TYR A 397 3.86 -26.64 -1.20
CA TYR A 397 4.30 -25.48 -0.42
C TYR A 397 4.99 -25.90 0.88
N MET A 398 4.50 -27.01 1.46
CA MET A 398 5.24 -27.89 2.36
C MET A 398 5.06 -29.32 1.86
N PHE A 399 6.01 -30.22 2.15
CA PHE A 399 5.97 -31.60 1.67
C PHE A 399 6.50 -32.58 2.71
N THR A 400 6.15 -33.86 2.54
CA THR A 400 6.78 -35.00 3.22
C THR A 400 7.13 -36.02 2.16
N VAL A 401 8.37 -36.50 2.17
CA VAL A 401 8.83 -37.48 1.19
C VAL A 401 7.90 -38.72 1.18
N GLY A 402 7.43 -39.08 -0.02
CA GLY A 402 6.53 -40.22 -0.21
C GLY A 402 5.07 -39.98 0.20
N GLN A 403 4.66 -38.73 0.47
CA GLN A 403 3.28 -38.36 0.79
C GLN A 403 2.74 -37.28 -0.14
N GLN A 404 1.58 -37.50 -0.72
CA GLN A 404 0.93 -36.54 -1.61
C GLN A 404 0.56 -35.23 -0.90
N HIS A 405 0.06 -35.31 0.33
CA HIS A 405 -0.46 -34.19 1.12
C HIS A 405 0.38 -33.93 2.39
N GLY A 406 1.68 -34.25 2.34
CA GLY A 406 2.57 -34.10 3.48
C GLY A 406 2.90 -32.64 3.80
N THR A 407 3.22 -32.35 5.07
CA THR A 407 3.52 -31.00 5.58
C THR A 407 4.76 -30.96 6.48
N GLY A 408 5.65 -31.96 6.37
CA GLY A 408 6.79 -32.15 7.29
C GLY A 408 8.01 -31.27 6.99
N THR A 409 8.13 -30.72 5.78
CA THR A 409 9.30 -29.95 5.34
C THR A 409 8.85 -28.74 4.53
N ASP A 410 9.42 -27.60 4.80
CA ASP A 410 9.20 -26.35 4.05
C ASP A 410 9.83 -26.46 2.65
N SER A 411 9.11 -26.00 1.64
CA SER A 411 9.70 -25.77 0.31
C SER A 411 10.68 -24.58 0.35
N THR A 412 11.47 -24.43 -0.71
CA THR A 412 12.41 -23.30 -0.86
C THR A 412 11.66 -21.97 -0.85
N ILE A 413 10.54 -21.87 -1.58
CA ILE A 413 9.76 -20.64 -1.66
C ILE A 413 9.07 -20.29 -0.34
N LYS A 414 8.60 -21.29 0.43
CA LYS A 414 8.03 -21.06 1.76
C LYS A 414 9.11 -20.49 2.70
N THR A 415 10.29 -21.12 2.73
CA THR A 415 11.42 -20.64 3.53
C THR A 415 11.79 -19.20 3.15
N TYR A 416 11.76 -18.88 1.86
CA TYR A 416 12.01 -17.52 1.35
C TYR A 416 10.97 -16.51 1.89
N LEU A 417 9.69 -16.83 1.77
CA LEU A 417 8.58 -15.98 2.21
C LEU A 417 8.56 -15.80 3.74
N ASP A 418 8.76 -16.88 4.48
CA ASP A 418 8.83 -16.84 5.95
C ASP A 418 9.98 -15.94 6.42
N ASN A 419 11.16 -16.05 5.79
CA ASN A 419 12.31 -15.20 6.09
C ASN A 419 12.02 -13.73 5.79
N TRP A 420 11.44 -13.43 4.64
CA TRP A 420 11.03 -12.06 4.29
C TRP A 420 10.04 -11.48 5.31
N TYR A 421 8.95 -12.20 5.56
CA TYR A 421 7.88 -11.76 6.45
C TYR A 421 8.41 -11.48 7.87
N ALA A 422 9.17 -12.43 8.42
CA ALA A 422 9.62 -12.38 9.80
C ALA A 422 10.77 -11.40 10.05
N ASN A 423 11.69 -11.28 9.10
CA ASN A 423 12.98 -10.65 9.36
C ASN A 423 13.19 -9.32 8.62
N TYR A 424 12.39 -9.01 7.60
CA TYR A 424 12.58 -7.81 6.78
C TYR A 424 11.43 -6.81 6.88
N THR A 425 10.30 -7.19 7.46
CA THR A 425 9.12 -6.35 7.55
C THR A 425 8.64 -6.14 8.99
N ASP A 426 7.71 -5.21 9.18
CA ASP A 426 6.99 -5.02 10.43
C ASP A 426 5.63 -5.75 10.47
N LEU A 427 5.32 -6.56 9.47
CA LEU A 427 4.03 -7.26 9.33
C LEU A 427 3.74 -8.27 10.46
N ASN A 428 4.77 -8.75 11.16
CA ASN A 428 4.67 -9.69 12.28
C ASN A 428 4.75 -9.03 13.67
N LYS A 429 4.78 -7.69 13.75
CA LYS A 429 4.87 -6.98 15.04
C LYS A 429 3.57 -7.04 15.82
N THR A 430 3.66 -6.84 17.13
CA THR A 430 2.49 -6.67 18.01
C THR A 430 1.59 -5.56 17.48
N GLY A 431 0.29 -5.83 17.39
CA GLY A 431 -0.68 -4.89 16.83
C GLY A 431 -0.82 -4.92 15.30
N THR A 432 -0.15 -5.86 14.63
CA THR A 432 -0.38 -6.07 13.19
C THR A 432 -1.86 -6.30 12.88
N LYS A 433 -2.28 -5.82 11.72
CA LYS A 433 -3.61 -6.08 11.17
C LYS A 433 -3.64 -7.31 10.24
N ILE A 434 -2.49 -7.98 10.04
CA ILE A 434 -2.46 -9.25 9.30
C ILE A 434 -3.12 -10.34 10.15
N THR A 435 -3.97 -11.10 9.50
CA THR A 435 -4.68 -12.24 10.11
C THR A 435 -4.34 -13.54 9.38
N ASP A 436 -4.49 -14.66 10.09
CA ASP A 436 -4.37 -15.99 9.48
C ASP A 436 -5.46 -16.21 8.44
N GLN A 437 -5.12 -16.94 7.38
CA GLN A 437 -6.04 -17.23 6.29
C GLN A 437 -5.65 -18.54 5.57
N ILE A 438 -6.58 -19.10 4.79
CA ILE A 438 -6.34 -20.30 4.00
C ILE A 438 -5.52 -19.99 2.74
N TYR A 439 -4.36 -20.62 2.61
CA TYR A 439 -3.55 -20.64 1.40
C TYR A 439 -3.63 -22.05 0.81
N CYS A 440 -4.32 -22.17 -0.32
CA CYS A 440 -4.53 -23.47 -0.97
C CYS A 440 -3.34 -23.85 -1.84
N ASN A 441 -2.81 -25.06 -1.63
CA ASN A 441 -1.87 -25.72 -2.54
C ASN A 441 -2.44 -27.10 -2.87
N ASP A 442 -3.46 -27.13 -3.77
CA ASP A 442 -4.27 -28.30 -4.09
C ASP A 442 -3.45 -29.37 -4.82
N ARG A 443 -3.03 -30.39 -4.08
CA ARG A 443 -2.25 -31.54 -4.59
C ARG A 443 -3.11 -32.75 -4.93
N THR A 444 -4.43 -32.59 -5.01
CA THR A 444 -5.31 -33.67 -5.50
C THR A 444 -5.01 -33.94 -6.97
N SER A 445 -5.18 -35.19 -7.40
CA SER A 445 -5.06 -35.53 -8.81
C SER A 445 -6.25 -34.98 -9.61
N SER A 446 -6.02 -34.53 -10.83
CA SER A 446 -7.11 -34.17 -11.74
C SER A 446 -8.01 -35.38 -12.02
N THR A 447 -9.32 -35.16 -12.00
CA THR A 447 -10.32 -36.17 -12.39
C THR A 447 -10.75 -36.02 -13.84
N SER A 448 -10.35 -34.94 -14.51
CA SER A 448 -10.68 -34.72 -15.92
C SER A 448 -9.75 -35.51 -16.83
N ASP A 449 -10.29 -36.16 -17.87
CA ASP A 449 -9.51 -36.81 -18.92
C ASP A 449 -8.77 -35.76 -19.76
N VAL A 450 -7.51 -35.50 -19.41
CA VAL A 450 -6.66 -34.55 -20.10
C VAL A 450 -5.84 -35.29 -21.15
N ALA A 451 -6.27 -35.25 -22.40
CA ALA A 451 -5.52 -35.77 -23.54
C ALA A 451 -4.61 -34.68 -24.11
N TYR A 452 -3.33 -34.73 -23.82
CA TYR A 452 -2.34 -34.04 -24.65
C TYR A 452 -2.22 -34.79 -26.00
N SER A 453 -2.22 -34.10 -27.11
CA SER A 453 -2.64 -34.53 -28.46
C SER A 453 -1.91 -35.68 -29.10
N THR A 454 -0.91 -36.35 -28.55
CA THR A 454 -0.19 -37.47 -29.19
C THR A 454 0.27 -38.58 -28.24
N THR A 455 0.15 -38.45 -26.95
CA THR A 455 0.54 -39.46 -25.98
C THR A 455 -0.59 -39.60 -24.97
N ASN A 456 -1.10 -40.82 -24.81
CA ASN A 456 -2.16 -41.15 -23.84
C ASN A 456 -1.72 -40.85 -22.40
N TYR A 457 -1.81 -39.58 -21.98
CA TYR A 457 -1.68 -39.24 -20.58
C TYR A 457 -2.97 -39.61 -19.86
N LYS A 458 -3.00 -40.84 -19.36
CA LYS A 458 -4.11 -41.30 -18.55
C LYS A 458 -4.09 -40.56 -17.22
N THR A 459 -5.26 -40.19 -16.76
CA THR A 459 -5.54 -39.91 -15.34
C THR A 459 -5.03 -41.09 -14.53
N LEU A 460 -3.98 -40.89 -13.76
CA LEU A 460 -3.41 -42.00 -13.00
C LEU A 460 -4.03 -42.06 -11.63
N THR A 461 -4.48 -43.25 -11.31
CA THR A 461 -5.15 -43.57 -10.03
C THR A 461 -4.16 -43.69 -8.87
N SER A 462 -2.86 -43.68 -9.13
CA SER A 462 -1.84 -43.80 -8.09
C SER A 462 -0.80 -42.70 -8.19
N TRP A 463 -0.79 -41.83 -7.21
CA TRP A 463 0.24 -40.82 -6.97
C TRP A 463 1.60 -41.50 -6.75
N ASN A 464 2.68 -40.93 -7.30
CA ASN A 464 4.08 -41.33 -7.07
C ASN A 464 4.46 -42.78 -7.50
N SER A 465 3.78 -43.36 -8.48
CA SER A 465 4.21 -44.67 -9.05
C SER A 465 5.19 -44.47 -10.20
N THR A 466 6.15 -45.39 -10.33
CA THR A 466 7.16 -45.39 -11.40
C THR A 466 6.49 -45.40 -12.80
N GLY A 467 6.95 -44.56 -13.69
CA GLY A 467 6.39 -44.37 -15.03
C GLY A 467 5.11 -43.51 -15.06
N THR A 468 4.77 -42.90 -13.97
CA THR A 468 3.56 -42.07 -13.83
C THR A 468 3.72 -40.69 -14.41
N GLN A 469 2.72 -40.22 -15.16
CA GLN A 469 2.47 -38.83 -15.41
C GLN A 469 1.03 -38.50 -15.06
N TYR A 470 0.82 -37.39 -14.37
CA TYR A 470 -0.52 -36.93 -14.04
C TYR A 470 -0.56 -35.43 -13.84
N TYR A 471 -1.75 -34.86 -13.97
CA TYR A 471 -2.03 -33.46 -13.68
C TYR A 471 -2.70 -33.33 -12.33
N TYR A 472 -2.44 -32.21 -11.65
CA TYR A 472 -3.11 -31.86 -10.41
C TYR A 472 -4.50 -31.27 -10.66
N GLY A 473 -5.33 -31.20 -9.62
CA GLY A 473 -6.74 -30.82 -9.72
C GLY A 473 -6.96 -29.43 -10.31
N ALA A 474 -6.10 -28.47 -9.98
CA ALA A 474 -6.15 -27.12 -10.53
C ALA A 474 -6.08 -27.13 -12.07
N TYR A 475 -5.21 -27.96 -12.65
CA TYR A 475 -5.08 -28.06 -14.11
C TYR A 475 -6.40 -28.44 -14.80
N GLY A 476 -7.11 -29.46 -14.29
CA GLY A 476 -8.41 -29.88 -14.85
C GLY A 476 -9.44 -28.75 -14.82
N ARG A 477 -9.54 -28.05 -13.69
CA ARG A 477 -10.47 -26.94 -13.51
C ARG A 477 -10.19 -25.79 -14.48
N ILE A 478 -8.93 -25.40 -14.62
CA ILE A 478 -8.52 -24.24 -15.41
C ILE A 478 -8.46 -24.59 -16.91
N ALA A 479 -7.70 -25.61 -17.28
CA ALA A 479 -7.41 -25.93 -18.68
C ALA A 479 -8.59 -26.51 -19.46
N LYS A 480 -9.55 -27.17 -18.78
CA LYS A 480 -10.67 -27.86 -19.43
C LYS A 480 -12.02 -27.28 -19.11
N ASP A 481 -12.24 -27.09 -17.82
CA ASP A 481 -13.59 -26.79 -17.35
C ASP A 481 -13.83 -25.27 -17.33
N ASN A 482 -12.79 -24.46 -17.43
CA ASN A 482 -12.83 -22.99 -17.24
C ASN A 482 -13.68 -22.66 -16.00
N ASN A 483 -13.44 -23.38 -14.92
CA ASN A 483 -14.24 -23.30 -13.70
C ASN A 483 -13.35 -23.14 -12.46
N PRO A 484 -12.70 -21.96 -12.31
CA PRO A 484 -11.85 -21.68 -11.18
C PRO A 484 -12.64 -21.68 -9.86
N MET A 485 -12.01 -22.14 -8.77
CA MET A 485 -12.62 -22.27 -7.45
C MET A 485 -11.77 -21.61 -6.37
N LEU A 486 -12.43 -20.97 -5.39
CA LEU A 486 -11.77 -20.43 -4.20
C LEU A 486 -11.81 -21.38 -3.01
N THR A 487 -12.38 -22.57 -3.18
CA THR A 487 -12.38 -23.65 -2.18
C THR A 487 -11.22 -24.60 -2.42
N CYS A 488 -10.59 -25.07 -1.34
CA CYS A 488 -9.52 -26.06 -1.42
C CYS A 488 -10.06 -27.47 -1.25
N ALA A 489 -9.62 -28.42 -2.09
CA ALA A 489 -10.22 -29.74 -2.17
C ALA A 489 -10.09 -30.56 -0.88
N VAL A 490 -8.91 -30.55 -0.23
CA VAL A 490 -8.63 -31.31 0.99
C VAL A 490 -8.07 -30.45 2.09
N ASP A 491 -8.35 -30.80 3.35
CA ASP A 491 -7.96 -30.00 4.52
C ASP A 491 -6.44 -29.94 4.73
N SER A 492 -5.72 -31.00 4.38
CA SER A 492 -4.24 -31.04 4.45
C SER A 492 -3.54 -30.07 3.48
N ASP A 493 -4.22 -29.64 2.43
CA ASP A 493 -3.71 -28.66 1.45
C ASP A 493 -4.19 -27.22 1.72
N ARG A 494 -5.00 -27.03 2.78
CA ARG A 494 -5.39 -25.72 3.31
C ARG A 494 -4.34 -25.26 4.30
N PHE A 495 -3.33 -24.57 3.82
CA PHE A 495 -2.26 -24.08 4.67
C PHE A 495 -2.72 -22.88 5.51
N THR A 496 -2.59 -23.00 6.84
CA THR A 496 -2.96 -22.01 7.84
C THR A 496 -1.97 -22.05 9.00
N VAL A 497 -1.88 -20.97 9.79
CA VAL A 497 -1.12 -20.98 11.06
C VAL A 497 -1.91 -21.75 12.13
N ASN A 498 -3.22 -21.51 12.19
CA ASN A 498 -4.15 -22.21 13.07
C ASN A 498 -5.36 -22.70 12.28
N LYS A 499 -6.15 -23.60 12.84
CA LYS A 499 -7.43 -23.94 12.21
C LYS A 499 -8.41 -22.78 12.28
N ILE A 500 -8.99 -22.43 11.12
CA ILE A 500 -10.01 -21.38 10.97
C ILE A 500 -11.36 -22.07 10.76
N ASN A 501 -12.29 -21.91 11.72
CA ASN A 501 -13.60 -22.60 11.68
C ASN A 501 -13.48 -24.11 11.43
N SER A 502 -12.53 -24.76 12.11
CA SER A 502 -12.19 -26.19 11.97
C SER A 502 -11.53 -26.58 10.64
N LYS A 503 -11.28 -25.66 9.72
CA LYS A 503 -10.57 -25.88 8.44
C LYS A 503 -9.10 -25.47 8.55
N GLY A 504 -8.26 -26.09 7.74
CA GLY A 504 -6.84 -25.81 7.66
C GLY A 504 -5.97 -26.79 8.42
N ASN A 505 -4.73 -26.91 7.97
CA ASN A 505 -3.77 -27.89 8.48
C ASN A 505 -2.97 -27.41 9.71
N GLY A 506 -2.92 -26.10 9.98
CA GLY A 506 -2.17 -25.53 11.10
C GLY A 506 -0.65 -25.68 10.96
N ALA A 507 -0.11 -25.79 9.75
CA ALA A 507 1.29 -26.10 9.50
C ALA A 507 2.17 -24.87 9.23
N LEU A 508 1.57 -23.68 9.01
CA LEU A 508 2.34 -22.48 8.74
C LEU A 508 2.92 -21.86 10.01
N ASN A 509 4.12 -21.30 9.90
CA ASN A 509 4.72 -20.48 10.94
C ASN A 509 4.18 -19.03 10.91
N TYR A 510 3.87 -18.53 9.72
CA TYR A 510 3.42 -17.16 9.47
C TYR A 510 2.24 -17.14 8.50
N PRO A 511 1.33 -16.15 8.60
CA PRO A 511 0.14 -16.04 7.76
C PRO A 511 0.47 -15.46 6.38
N ILE A 512 1.30 -16.18 5.62
CA ILE A 512 1.74 -15.79 4.28
C ILE A 512 1.78 -17.00 3.35
N GLY A 513 1.42 -16.78 2.09
CA GLY A 513 1.46 -17.79 1.04
C GLY A 513 1.58 -17.16 -0.34
N LEU A 514 1.09 -17.88 -1.36
CA LEU A 514 1.08 -17.47 -2.76
C LEU A 514 -0.34 -17.32 -3.27
N ILE A 515 -0.48 -16.63 -4.41
CA ILE A 515 -1.72 -16.59 -5.18
C ILE A 515 -1.93 -17.93 -5.88
N THR A 516 -3.19 -18.39 -5.99
CA THR A 516 -3.51 -19.61 -6.73
C THR A 516 -3.74 -19.31 -8.22
N ILE A 517 -3.61 -20.32 -9.07
CA ILE A 517 -3.97 -20.21 -10.49
C ILE A 517 -5.46 -19.89 -10.67
N ASP A 518 -6.32 -20.45 -9.81
CA ASP A 518 -7.75 -20.16 -9.76
C ASP A 518 -8.00 -18.66 -9.52
N GLU A 519 -7.29 -18.03 -8.57
CA GLU A 519 -7.38 -16.58 -8.31
C GLU A 519 -6.87 -15.74 -9.50
N LEU A 520 -5.86 -16.21 -10.23
CA LEU A 520 -5.32 -15.55 -11.42
C LEU A 520 -6.32 -15.57 -12.59
N GLU A 521 -7.00 -16.70 -12.81
CA GLU A 521 -8.05 -16.81 -13.82
C GLU A 521 -9.26 -15.96 -13.45
N MET A 522 -9.67 -15.97 -12.19
CA MET A 522 -10.71 -15.07 -11.68
C MET A 522 -10.33 -13.60 -11.84
N ALA A 523 -9.05 -13.25 -11.70
CA ALA A 523 -8.56 -11.89 -11.90
C ALA A 523 -8.58 -11.42 -13.36
N GLY A 524 -8.79 -12.32 -14.31
CA GLY A 524 -9.00 -11.92 -15.72
C GLY A 524 -8.09 -12.56 -16.74
N ASN A 525 -7.18 -13.44 -16.32
CA ASN A 525 -6.37 -14.22 -17.25
C ASN A 525 -7.07 -15.56 -17.60
N ASN A 526 -6.50 -16.35 -18.49
CA ASN A 526 -6.98 -17.68 -18.83
C ASN A 526 -5.77 -18.58 -19.17
N PHE A 527 -5.88 -19.85 -18.81
CA PHE A 527 -4.96 -20.88 -19.21
C PHE A 527 -5.61 -21.80 -20.23
N SER A 528 -5.18 -21.72 -21.49
CA SER A 528 -5.70 -22.56 -22.58
C SER A 528 -4.65 -23.55 -23.05
N GLU A 529 -4.97 -24.84 -23.05
CA GLU A 529 -4.15 -25.90 -23.67
C GLU A 529 -4.15 -25.90 -25.19
N SER A 530 -5.15 -25.29 -25.80
CA SER A 530 -5.19 -25.21 -27.26
C SER A 530 -4.07 -24.28 -27.73
N ASN A 531 -3.30 -24.68 -28.74
CA ASN A 531 -2.16 -23.97 -29.35
C ASN A 531 -2.32 -22.44 -29.62
N THR A 532 -3.35 -21.83 -29.11
CA THR A 532 -3.58 -20.40 -29.04
C THR A 532 -3.44 -19.95 -27.57
N ILE A 533 -2.21 -19.59 -27.20
CA ILE A 533 -1.95 -18.95 -25.89
C ILE A 533 -2.67 -17.60 -25.90
N GLU A 534 -3.61 -17.41 -24.98
CA GLU A 534 -4.25 -16.12 -24.79
C GLU A 534 -3.37 -15.25 -23.88
N ILE A 535 -2.86 -14.17 -24.44
CA ILE A 535 -2.03 -13.20 -23.72
C ILE A 535 -2.93 -12.13 -23.13
N ASN A 536 -2.83 -11.90 -21.83
CA ASN A 536 -3.47 -10.77 -21.19
C ASN A 536 -2.45 -9.85 -20.51
N THR A 537 -2.20 -8.70 -21.12
CA THR A 537 -1.38 -7.62 -20.54
C THR A 537 -2.23 -6.48 -19.97
N SER A 538 -3.56 -6.65 -19.90
CA SER A 538 -4.49 -5.58 -19.51
C SER A 538 -5.04 -5.73 -18.09
N TYR A 539 -4.89 -6.89 -17.43
CA TYR A 539 -5.43 -7.12 -16.10
C TYR A 539 -4.44 -6.70 -15.00
N TYR A 540 -4.96 -6.32 -13.85
CA TYR A 540 -4.22 -5.66 -12.77
C TYR A 540 -3.10 -6.49 -12.12
N LEU A 541 -3.03 -7.79 -12.35
CA LEU A 541 -1.96 -8.68 -11.84
C LEU A 541 -0.83 -8.92 -12.83
N HIS A 542 -0.94 -8.41 -14.07
CA HIS A 542 0.17 -8.41 -15.02
C HIS A 542 1.30 -7.51 -14.54
N THR A 543 2.55 -7.98 -14.58
CA THR A 543 3.71 -7.28 -14.02
C THR A 543 4.92 -7.19 -14.95
N GLY A 544 4.83 -7.76 -16.16
CA GLY A 544 5.97 -7.80 -17.08
C GLY A 544 7.15 -8.68 -16.64
N VAL A 545 7.02 -9.40 -15.52
CA VAL A 545 8.02 -10.36 -15.01
C VAL A 545 7.35 -11.67 -14.65
N ASN A 546 8.10 -12.78 -14.77
CA ASN A 546 7.60 -14.08 -14.35
C ASN A 546 7.45 -14.15 -12.83
N TYR A 547 6.40 -14.79 -12.34
CA TYR A 547 6.26 -15.08 -10.90
C TYR A 547 5.43 -16.34 -10.63
N TRP A 548 5.79 -17.03 -9.52
CA TRP A 548 5.14 -18.26 -9.10
C TRP A 548 3.68 -18.06 -8.67
N ALA A 549 2.80 -18.96 -9.09
CA ALA A 549 1.56 -19.27 -8.37
C ALA A 549 1.81 -20.34 -7.30
N GLY A 550 0.81 -20.59 -6.44
CA GLY A 550 0.88 -21.63 -5.41
C GLY A 550 0.06 -22.86 -5.76
N SER A 551 -0.09 -23.16 -7.05
CA SER A 551 -0.93 -24.25 -7.56
C SER A 551 -0.11 -25.23 -8.37
N PRO A 552 -0.06 -26.52 -7.96
CA PRO A 552 0.61 -27.57 -8.72
C PRO A 552 0.00 -27.77 -10.11
N HIS A 553 0.88 -27.91 -11.12
CA HIS A 553 0.47 -28.16 -12.49
C HIS A 553 0.51 -29.65 -12.85
N GLU A 554 1.71 -30.24 -12.95
CA GLU A 554 1.89 -31.64 -13.32
C GLU A 554 3.08 -32.31 -12.62
N PHE A 555 3.07 -33.62 -12.64
CA PHE A 555 4.22 -34.46 -12.31
C PHE A 555 4.47 -35.50 -13.40
N ARG A 556 5.74 -35.73 -13.70
CA ARG A 556 6.22 -36.84 -14.54
C ARG A 556 7.36 -37.54 -13.82
N ASP A 557 7.15 -38.81 -13.47
CA ASP A 557 8.06 -39.61 -12.64
C ASP A 557 9.50 -39.60 -13.12
N GLY A 558 10.41 -39.28 -12.20
CA GLY A 558 11.85 -39.23 -12.44
C GLY A 558 12.31 -38.13 -13.39
N VAL A 559 11.41 -37.26 -13.87
CA VAL A 559 11.71 -36.24 -14.87
C VAL A 559 11.36 -34.83 -14.40
N ILE A 560 10.09 -34.59 -14.01
CA ILE A 560 9.61 -33.22 -13.74
C ILE A 560 8.52 -33.21 -12.66
N ALA A 561 8.61 -32.18 -11.80
CA ALA A 561 7.50 -31.63 -11.03
C ALA A 561 7.37 -30.15 -11.44
N ARG A 562 6.17 -29.69 -11.73
CA ARG A 562 5.88 -28.34 -12.23
C ARG A 562 4.81 -27.66 -11.43
N GLU A 563 5.01 -26.36 -11.27
CA GLU A 563 4.09 -25.43 -10.64
C GLU A 563 3.59 -24.44 -11.68
N PHE A 564 2.35 -23.94 -11.53
CA PHE A 564 1.86 -22.84 -12.35
C PHE A 564 2.64 -21.55 -12.04
N ASP A 565 2.78 -20.71 -13.06
CA ASP A 565 3.34 -19.39 -12.96
C ASP A 565 2.66 -18.41 -13.93
N VAL A 566 2.97 -17.13 -13.77
CA VAL A 566 2.61 -16.07 -14.71
C VAL A 566 3.86 -15.64 -15.45
N TYR A 567 3.79 -15.63 -16.77
CA TYR A 567 4.88 -15.13 -17.60
C TYR A 567 4.81 -13.63 -17.81
N GLY A 568 5.98 -13.00 -17.94
CA GLY A 568 6.11 -11.55 -18.10
C GLY A 568 5.47 -10.98 -19.35
N ASP A 569 5.21 -11.78 -20.36
CA ASP A 569 4.46 -11.39 -21.56
C ASP A 569 2.94 -11.50 -21.41
N GLY A 570 2.45 -11.99 -20.25
CA GLY A 570 1.05 -11.89 -19.85
C GLY A 570 0.21 -13.14 -20.03
N TYR A 571 0.81 -14.32 -20.19
CA TYR A 571 0.05 -15.55 -20.18
C TYR A 571 0.30 -16.38 -18.91
N LEU A 572 -0.64 -17.24 -18.56
CA LEU A 572 -0.47 -18.25 -17.54
C LEU A 572 0.29 -19.43 -18.13
N TYR A 573 1.27 -19.92 -17.37
CA TYR A 573 2.12 -21.03 -17.81
C TYR A 573 2.49 -21.92 -16.64
N TYR A 574 3.52 -22.73 -16.79
CA TYR A 574 4.05 -23.62 -15.76
C TYR A 574 5.54 -23.86 -15.95
N ASP A 575 6.26 -23.90 -14.85
CA ASP A 575 7.70 -24.13 -14.88
C ASP A 575 8.14 -25.23 -13.94
N TYR A 576 9.35 -25.74 -14.17
CA TYR A 576 9.97 -26.69 -13.25
C TYR A 576 10.17 -26.03 -11.89
N VAL A 577 9.76 -26.71 -10.81
CA VAL A 577 9.89 -26.18 -9.43
C VAL A 577 11.33 -25.80 -9.07
N GLY A 578 12.33 -26.33 -9.78
CA GLY A 578 13.75 -25.99 -9.62
C GLY A 578 14.21 -24.74 -10.37
N TYR A 579 13.34 -24.08 -11.15
CA TYR A 579 13.69 -22.82 -11.82
C TYR A 579 13.47 -21.63 -10.89
N GLY A 580 14.14 -20.51 -11.21
CA GLY A 580 14.03 -19.28 -10.43
C GLY A 580 13.05 -18.31 -11.07
N ASN A 581 11.84 -18.19 -10.49
CA ASN A 581 10.85 -17.19 -10.87
C ASN A 581 10.62 -16.18 -9.76
N GLY A 582 9.99 -15.04 -10.08
CA GLY A 582 9.66 -13.99 -9.15
C GLY A 582 8.76 -14.47 -8.01
N VAL A 583 8.94 -13.89 -6.84
CA VAL A 583 8.16 -14.20 -5.64
C VAL A 583 7.26 -13.03 -5.30
N ARG A 584 5.96 -13.29 -5.17
CA ARG A 584 4.97 -12.29 -4.72
C ARG A 584 4.17 -12.86 -3.56
N GLY A 585 4.49 -12.40 -2.34
CA GLY A 585 3.81 -12.86 -1.13
C GLY A 585 2.35 -12.39 -1.09
N VAL A 586 1.48 -13.26 -0.56
CA VAL A 586 0.06 -12.99 -0.33
C VAL A 586 -0.21 -13.03 1.16
N VAL A 587 -0.90 -12.00 1.67
CA VAL A 587 -1.33 -11.90 3.07
C VAL A 587 -2.79 -11.46 3.14
N SER A 588 -3.40 -11.49 4.33
CA SER A 588 -4.76 -10.99 4.53
C SER A 588 -4.84 -10.02 5.70
N LEU A 589 -5.52 -8.88 5.49
CA LEU A 589 -5.89 -7.98 6.58
C LEU A 589 -7.10 -8.54 7.33
N SER A 590 -7.13 -8.34 8.63
CA SER A 590 -8.27 -8.69 9.48
C SER A 590 -9.56 -8.02 9.00
N SER A 591 -10.69 -8.72 9.13
CA SER A 591 -12.03 -8.17 8.88
C SER A 591 -12.36 -6.95 9.74
N GLU A 592 -11.67 -6.79 10.88
CA GLU A 592 -11.83 -5.63 11.76
C GLU A 592 -11.01 -4.41 11.33
N SER A 593 -10.11 -4.57 10.36
CA SER A 593 -9.32 -3.45 9.82
C SER A 593 -10.22 -2.39 9.21
N LYS A 594 -9.94 -1.14 9.50
CA LYS A 594 -10.59 0.02 8.87
C LYS A 594 -9.69 0.55 7.77
N LEU A 595 -10.28 0.93 6.65
CA LEU A 595 -9.54 1.51 5.52
C LEU A 595 -9.97 2.96 5.31
N LEU A 596 -8.99 3.83 5.15
CA LEU A 596 -9.17 5.20 4.66
C LEU A 596 -8.70 5.27 3.21
N GLY A 597 -9.35 6.11 2.40
CA GLY A 597 -9.05 6.26 0.99
C GLY A 597 -10.03 5.54 0.07
N SER A 598 -9.78 5.61 -1.22
CA SER A 598 -10.61 5.03 -2.28
C SER A 598 -9.96 3.86 -3.02
N GLY A 599 -8.69 3.55 -2.71
CA GLY A 599 -7.90 2.51 -3.36
C GLY A 599 -7.34 2.87 -4.72
N THR A 600 -7.54 4.11 -5.20
CA THR A 600 -6.96 4.61 -6.44
C THR A 600 -5.50 5.00 -6.26
N TYR A 601 -4.76 5.20 -7.34
CA TYR A 601 -3.33 5.53 -7.30
C TYR A 601 -3.02 6.81 -6.52
N ASN A 602 -3.90 7.80 -6.54
CA ASN A 602 -3.75 9.07 -5.84
C ASN A 602 -4.41 9.11 -4.46
N ASP A 603 -5.13 8.06 -4.08
CA ASP A 603 -5.81 7.92 -2.79
C ASP A 603 -5.85 6.42 -2.39
N VAL A 604 -4.66 5.82 -2.24
CA VAL A 604 -4.51 4.41 -1.88
C VAL A 604 -5.14 4.13 -0.52
N TYR A 605 -5.71 2.96 -0.34
CA TYR A 605 -6.18 2.56 0.98
C TYR A 605 -5.04 2.54 1.99
N THR A 606 -5.21 3.22 3.12
CA THR A 606 -4.34 3.11 4.29
C THR A 606 -5.07 2.39 5.41
N VAL A 607 -4.36 1.53 6.13
CA VAL A 607 -4.92 0.60 7.11
C VAL A 607 -4.80 1.17 8.53
N ASN A 608 -5.90 1.11 9.28
CA ASN A 608 -6.01 1.55 10.68
C ASN A 608 -6.58 0.47 11.58
#